data_671d41168f290ade64b5c306d3d15b2e
#
_entry.id   671d41168f290ade64b5c306d3d15b2e
#
_cell.length_a   1.000
_cell.length_b   1.000
_cell.length_c   1.000
_cell.angle_alpha   90.00
_cell.angle_beta   90.00
_cell.angle_gamma   90.00
#
_symmetry.space_group_name_H-M   'P 1'
#
loop_
_entity.id
_entity.type
_entity.pdbx_description
1 polymer ?
#
loop_
_entity_poly.entity_id
_entity_poly.type
_entity_poly.pdbx_seq_one_letter_code
_entity_poly.pdbx_strand_id
1 'polypeptide(L)'
;MKKGLLLLSAILALGSLSSSAQRRTATMTDEEMYLDAMHRNITTEKIFGYVKQLSDPALEGRLAGSPGMAKAVDIVKGYFKEWELIPGGENGSYIQLFPHPCVEIQPGSTMDILFPVTQGKKKTVWISKTYPWADGWFAGGMTSDGEVTADVVYAGFGVTAPELAYDDYKDIDVKGKIVLVEGETPNISRNPDSLAIWYKHTLHQTKLNNAAAHGAAGLLYKWVPGP
;
A
#
# COMPACT_ATOMS: atom_id res chain seq x y z
N MET A 1 -28.59 34.49 83.77
CA MET A 1 -27.38 33.98 83.10
C MET A 1 -27.70 32.83 82.15
N LYS A 2 -28.47 33.03 81.10
CA LYS A 2 -28.77 31.96 80.08
C LYS A 2 -29.06 32.50 78.68
N LYS A 3 -28.52 33.65 78.30
CA LYS A 3 -28.76 34.23 76.95
C LYS A 3 -27.48 34.45 76.11
N GLY A 4 -26.29 33.99 76.59
CA GLY A 4 -25.02 34.21 75.90
C GLY A 4 -24.45 32.99 75.12
N LEU A 5 -25.08 31.82 75.20
CA LEU A 5 -24.51 30.57 74.68
C LEU A 5 -25.08 30.12 73.33
N LEU A 6 -26.15 30.79 72.84
CA LEU A 6 -26.79 30.43 71.59
C LEU A 6 -26.25 31.22 70.36
N LEU A 7 -25.48 32.27 70.57
CA LEU A 7 -24.91 33.10 69.49
C LEU A 7 -23.53 32.58 69.02
N LEU A 8 -22.85 31.76 69.82
CA LEU A 8 -21.52 31.26 69.45
C LEU A 8 -21.59 29.99 68.56
N SER A 9 -22.67 29.25 68.61
CA SER A 9 -22.88 28.04 67.82
C SER A 9 -23.37 28.33 66.41
N ALA A 10 -23.93 29.50 66.11
CA ALA A 10 -24.38 29.89 64.79
C ALA A 10 -23.24 30.40 63.88
N ILE A 11 -22.16 30.93 64.48
CA ILE A 11 -21.02 31.47 63.73
C ILE A 11 -20.10 30.33 63.34
N LEU A 12 -20.02 29.22 64.07
CA LEU A 12 -19.20 28.06 63.61
C LEU A 12 -19.87 27.24 62.52
N ALA A 13 -21.18 27.30 62.34
CA ALA A 13 -21.88 26.58 61.27
C ALA A 13 -21.84 27.31 59.93
N LEU A 14 -21.60 28.63 59.93
CA LEU A 14 -21.43 29.41 58.67
C LEU A 14 -20.00 29.38 58.11
N GLY A 15 -19.02 29.04 58.95
CA GLY A 15 -17.61 28.94 58.54
C GLY A 15 -17.27 27.64 57.78
N SER A 16 -18.09 26.60 57.88
CA SER A 16 -17.87 25.29 57.26
C SER A 16 -18.54 25.14 55.89
N LEU A 17 -19.33 26.09 55.46
CA LEU A 17 -20.01 26.06 54.16
C LEU A 17 -19.27 26.83 53.04
N SER A 18 -18.17 27.52 53.39
CA SER A 18 -17.41 28.33 52.42
C SER A 18 -16.22 27.63 51.81
N SER A 19 -15.89 26.41 52.23
CA SER A 19 -14.66 25.73 51.75
C SER A 19 -14.90 24.68 50.65
N SER A 20 -16.13 24.51 50.19
CA SER A 20 -16.44 23.50 49.14
C SER A 20 -16.75 24.08 47.76
N ALA A 21 -16.63 25.39 47.57
CA ALA A 21 -16.95 26.04 46.29
C ALA A 21 -15.73 26.55 45.48
N GLN A 22 -14.51 26.24 45.90
CA GLN A 22 -13.33 26.48 45.07
C GLN A 22 -12.95 25.22 44.33
N ARG A 23 -13.88 24.69 43.49
CA ARG A 23 -13.45 23.89 42.35
C ARG A 23 -12.57 24.80 41.49
N ARG A 24 -11.25 24.63 41.61
CA ARG A 24 -10.33 25.12 40.59
C ARG A 24 -10.89 24.64 39.27
N THR A 25 -11.39 25.53 38.44
CA THR A 25 -11.47 25.31 37.02
C THR A 25 -10.01 25.12 36.58
N ALA A 26 -9.55 23.88 36.51
CA ALA A 26 -8.27 23.58 35.94
C ALA A 26 -8.33 24.12 34.51
N THR A 27 -7.62 25.19 34.24
CA THR A 27 -7.41 25.69 32.87
C THR A 27 -6.69 24.55 32.15
N MET A 28 -7.32 24.04 31.10
CA MET A 28 -6.69 23.04 30.25
C MET A 28 -5.35 23.59 29.75
N THR A 29 -4.34 22.76 29.71
CA THR A 29 -3.08 23.08 29.06
C THR A 29 -3.32 23.22 27.54
N ASP A 30 -2.41 23.89 26.83
CA ASP A 30 -2.49 23.99 25.38
C ASP A 30 -2.56 22.62 24.72
N GLU A 31 -1.80 21.64 25.23
CA GLU A 31 -1.85 20.26 24.75
C GLU A 31 -3.22 19.59 24.96
N GLU A 32 -3.83 19.76 26.12
CA GLU A 32 -5.17 19.24 26.39
C GLU A 32 -6.22 19.90 25.50
N MET A 33 -6.09 21.20 25.22
CA MET A 33 -6.98 21.93 24.30
C MET A 33 -6.82 21.40 22.86
N TYR A 34 -5.60 21.14 22.40
CA TYR A 34 -5.36 20.56 21.07
C TYR A 34 -5.93 19.14 20.96
N LEU A 35 -5.69 18.30 21.95
CA LEU A 35 -6.21 16.92 21.96
C LEU A 35 -7.75 16.90 21.97
N ASP A 36 -8.38 17.74 22.75
CA ASP A 36 -9.83 17.87 22.80
C ASP A 36 -10.41 18.42 21.49
N ALA A 37 -9.74 19.38 20.87
CA ALA A 37 -10.10 19.88 19.55
C ALA A 37 -9.95 18.79 18.47
N MET A 38 -8.88 18.01 18.51
CA MET A 38 -8.69 16.86 17.61
C MET A 38 -9.81 15.82 17.77
N HIS A 39 -10.11 15.41 19.00
CA HIS A 39 -11.17 14.41 19.28
C HIS A 39 -12.56 14.89 18.82
N ARG A 40 -12.83 16.19 18.92
CA ARG A 40 -14.11 16.75 18.45
C ARG A 40 -14.21 16.88 16.94
N ASN A 41 -13.08 17.10 16.26
CA ASN A 41 -13.07 17.39 14.83
C ASN A 41 -12.70 16.18 13.97
N ILE A 42 -11.94 15.22 14.49
CA ILE A 42 -11.55 13.98 13.80
C ILE A 42 -12.43 12.85 14.31
N THR A 43 -13.59 12.66 13.69
CA THR A 43 -14.51 11.58 13.99
C THR A 43 -14.45 10.47 12.93
N THR A 44 -14.83 9.26 13.33
CA THR A 44 -14.92 8.12 12.41
C THR A 44 -15.81 8.43 11.21
N GLU A 45 -16.92 9.12 11.41
CA GLU A 45 -17.88 9.48 10.37
C GLU A 45 -17.27 10.43 9.36
N LYS A 46 -16.51 11.44 9.82
CA LYS A 46 -15.82 12.38 8.91
C LYS A 46 -14.76 11.67 8.07
N ILE A 47 -13.90 10.86 8.73
CA ILE A 47 -12.85 10.10 8.03
C ILE A 47 -13.49 9.16 7.01
N PHE A 48 -14.52 8.42 7.40
CA PHE A 48 -15.22 7.51 6.49
C PHE A 48 -15.90 8.26 5.34
N GLY A 49 -16.40 9.48 5.59
CA GLY A 49 -16.93 10.37 4.56
C GLY A 49 -15.90 10.71 3.50
N TYR A 50 -14.67 11.07 3.90
CA TYR A 50 -13.57 11.33 2.97
C TYR A 50 -13.17 10.08 2.18
N VAL A 51 -13.05 8.95 2.85
CA VAL A 51 -12.74 7.66 2.20
C VAL A 51 -13.81 7.34 1.16
N LYS A 52 -15.10 7.41 1.53
CA LYS A 52 -16.23 7.14 0.62
C LYS A 52 -16.20 8.05 -0.61
N GLN A 53 -15.97 9.35 -0.40
CA GLN A 53 -15.93 10.31 -1.49
C GLN A 53 -14.74 10.06 -2.43
N LEU A 54 -13.55 9.79 -1.87
CA LEU A 54 -12.35 9.53 -2.66
C LEU A 54 -12.32 8.12 -3.28
N SER A 55 -13.16 7.20 -2.85
CA SER A 55 -13.33 5.88 -3.46
C SER A 55 -14.55 5.77 -4.38
N ASP A 56 -15.21 6.89 -4.68
CA ASP A 56 -16.37 6.89 -5.58
C ASP A 56 -15.98 6.36 -6.98
N PRO A 57 -16.76 5.46 -7.57
CA PRO A 57 -16.55 4.96 -8.93
C PRO A 57 -16.40 6.05 -9.99
N ALA A 58 -17.03 7.21 -9.82
CA ALA A 58 -16.90 8.36 -10.72
C ALA A 58 -15.47 8.95 -10.80
N LEU A 59 -14.59 8.56 -9.87
CA LEU A 59 -13.17 8.90 -9.88
C LEU A 59 -12.29 7.88 -10.62
N GLU A 60 -12.88 6.82 -11.20
CA GLU A 60 -12.21 5.88 -12.11
C GLU A 60 -10.88 5.30 -11.55
N GLY A 61 -10.81 5.07 -10.23
CA GLY A 61 -9.60 4.57 -9.56
C GLY A 61 -8.48 5.61 -9.39
N ARG A 62 -8.63 6.84 -9.86
CA ARG A 62 -7.68 7.96 -9.68
C ARG A 62 -6.27 7.67 -10.22
N LEU A 63 -6.19 7.02 -11.38
CA LEU A 63 -4.91 6.81 -12.04
C LEU A 63 -4.21 8.16 -12.27
N ALA A 64 -2.91 8.24 -11.99
CA ALA A 64 -2.13 9.45 -12.20
C ALA A 64 -2.29 9.97 -13.65
N GLY A 65 -2.58 11.27 -13.80
CA GLY A 65 -2.83 11.88 -15.10
C GLY A 65 -4.24 11.69 -15.68
N SER A 66 -5.09 10.85 -15.06
CA SER A 66 -6.46 10.62 -15.55
C SER A 66 -7.44 11.74 -15.15
N PRO A 67 -8.60 11.84 -15.87
CA PRO A 67 -9.69 12.73 -15.44
C PRO A 67 -10.21 12.43 -14.04
N GLY A 68 -10.21 11.16 -13.61
CA GLY A 68 -10.59 10.75 -12.27
C GLY A 68 -9.63 11.30 -11.20
N MET A 69 -8.33 11.31 -11.50
CA MET A 69 -7.33 11.95 -10.60
C MET A 69 -7.55 13.46 -10.51
N ALA A 70 -7.82 14.14 -11.63
CA ALA A 70 -8.08 15.57 -11.62
C ALA A 70 -9.29 15.93 -10.73
N LYS A 71 -10.38 15.16 -10.82
CA LYS A 71 -11.56 15.33 -9.95
C LYS A 71 -11.20 15.12 -8.47
N ALA A 72 -10.40 14.08 -8.16
CA ALA A 72 -9.97 13.81 -6.79
C ALA A 72 -9.10 14.94 -6.22
N VAL A 73 -8.20 15.49 -7.03
CA VAL A 73 -7.38 16.67 -6.67
C VAL A 73 -8.27 17.87 -6.36
N ASP A 74 -9.31 18.13 -7.15
CA ASP A 74 -10.24 19.23 -6.89
C ASP A 74 -11.04 19.05 -5.59
N ILE A 75 -11.42 17.83 -5.25
CA ILE A 75 -12.04 17.50 -3.97
C ILE A 75 -11.11 17.85 -2.81
N VAL A 76 -9.86 17.38 -2.86
CA VAL A 76 -8.87 17.64 -1.80
C VAL A 76 -8.55 19.11 -1.67
N LYS A 77 -8.40 19.84 -2.81
CA LYS A 77 -8.24 21.31 -2.82
C LYS A 77 -9.41 22.02 -2.15
N GLY A 78 -10.62 21.51 -2.34
CA GLY A 78 -11.83 22.02 -1.67
C GLY A 78 -11.67 21.97 -0.15
N TYR A 79 -11.27 20.83 0.37
CA TYR A 79 -11.02 20.65 1.82
C TYR A 79 -9.90 21.55 2.34
N PHE A 80 -8.79 21.68 1.60
CA PHE A 80 -7.69 22.55 2.02
C PHE A 80 -8.13 24.02 2.14
N LYS A 81 -9.00 24.47 1.23
CA LYS A 81 -9.62 25.80 1.31
C LYS A 81 -10.58 25.94 2.48
N GLU A 82 -11.42 24.92 2.71
CA GLU A 82 -12.37 24.88 3.85
C GLU A 82 -11.63 24.93 5.18
N TRP A 83 -10.48 24.28 5.27
CA TRP A 83 -9.64 24.28 6.46
C TRP A 83 -8.69 25.47 6.55
N GLU A 84 -8.82 26.43 5.64
CA GLU A 84 -8.01 27.66 5.60
C GLU A 84 -6.49 27.38 5.62
N LEU A 85 -6.04 26.26 5.02
CA LEU A 85 -4.62 25.97 4.91
C LEU A 85 -3.95 26.99 4.01
N ILE A 86 -2.71 27.36 4.34
CA ILE A 86 -1.90 28.24 3.49
C ILE A 86 -1.43 27.44 2.26
N PRO A 87 -1.70 27.94 1.02
CA PRO A 87 -1.22 27.28 -0.19
C PRO A 87 0.31 27.21 -0.25
N GLY A 88 0.86 26.02 -0.37
CA GLY A 88 2.31 25.78 -0.46
C GLY A 88 2.78 25.31 -1.83
N GLY A 89 1.89 25.23 -2.81
CA GLY A 89 2.22 24.78 -4.16
C GLY A 89 2.67 25.92 -5.09
N GLU A 90 2.83 25.59 -6.37
CA GLU A 90 3.29 26.53 -7.39
C GLU A 90 2.31 27.70 -7.57
N ASN A 91 2.86 28.91 -7.73
CA ASN A 91 2.10 30.14 -7.95
C ASN A 91 1.01 30.40 -6.89
N GLY A 92 1.26 30.02 -5.62
CA GLY A 92 0.30 30.21 -4.54
C GLY A 92 -0.92 29.28 -4.65
N SER A 93 -0.79 28.15 -5.31
CA SER A 93 -1.81 27.11 -5.39
C SER A 93 -1.60 26.02 -4.34
N TYR A 94 -2.52 25.04 -4.28
CA TYR A 94 -2.33 23.80 -3.51
C TYR A 94 -1.73 22.67 -4.35
N ILE A 95 -1.26 22.97 -5.57
CA ILE A 95 -0.78 21.98 -6.54
C ILE A 95 0.72 22.14 -6.74
N GLN A 96 1.43 21.02 -6.72
CA GLN A 96 2.79 20.87 -7.21
C GLN A 96 2.78 19.85 -8.33
N LEU A 97 3.23 20.23 -9.52
CA LEU A 97 3.35 19.34 -10.66
C LEU A 97 4.72 18.67 -10.66
N PHE A 98 4.74 17.39 -10.95
CA PHE A 98 5.98 16.63 -11.14
C PHE A 98 5.80 15.57 -12.22
N PRO A 99 6.86 15.24 -12.98
CA PRO A 99 6.83 14.13 -13.92
C PRO A 99 6.60 12.82 -13.17
N HIS A 100 5.63 12.05 -13.63
CA HIS A 100 5.35 10.71 -13.09
C HIS A 100 5.33 9.71 -14.24
N PRO A 101 6.41 8.93 -14.43
CA PRO A 101 6.41 7.85 -15.39
C PRO A 101 5.33 6.82 -15.03
N CYS A 102 4.48 6.49 -15.96
CA CYS A 102 3.48 5.45 -15.79
C CYS A 102 3.57 4.44 -16.93
N VAL A 103 3.18 3.20 -16.64
CA VAL A 103 3.05 2.14 -17.64
C VAL A 103 1.60 2.07 -18.06
N GLU A 104 1.36 2.19 -19.35
CA GLU A 104 0.05 2.01 -19.96
C GLU A 104 0.06 0.75 -20.82
N ILE A 105 -0.88 -0.15 -20.56
CA ILE A 105 -1.01 -1.38 -21.33
C ILE A 105 -1.69 -1.05 -22.66
N GLN A 106 -0.96 -1.27 -23.76
CA GLN A 106 -1.50 -0.99 -25.08
C GLN A 106 -2.50 -2.08 -25.52
N PRO A 107 -3.53 -1.71 -26.28
CA PRO A 107 -4.43 -2.67 -26.89
C PRO A 107 -3.67 -3.69 -27.75
N GLY A 108 -4.04 -4.97 -27.64
CA GLY A 108 -3.40 -6.05 -28.38
C GLY A 108 -2.23 -6.71 -27.66
N SER A 109 -1.91 -6.29 -26.41
CA SER A 109 -0.96 -7.01 -25.57
C SER A 109 -1.47 -8.43 -25.28
N THR A 110 -0.66 -9.44 -25.59
CA THR A 110 -1.00 -10.86 -25.42
C THR A 110 0.13 -11.64 -24.76
N MET A 111 -0.22 -12.78 -24.20
CA MET A 111 0.74 -13.80 -23.80
C MET A 111 0.37 -15.13 -24.48
N ASP A 112 1.28 -15.66 -25.29
CA ASP A 112 1.12 -16.95 -25.95
C ASP A 112 1.91 -18.02 -25.20
N ILE A 113 1.22 -19.11 -24.81
CA ILE A 113 1.88 -20.28 -24.23
C ILE A 113 1.90 -21.40 -25.26
N LEU A 114 3.10 -21.82 -25.65
CA LEU A 114 3.32 -22.93 -26.55
C LEU A 114 3.67 -24.18 -25.73
N PHE A 115 2.99 -25.27 -25.98
CA PHE A 115 3.27 -26.53 -25.31
C PHE A 115 3.20 -27.71 -26.28
N PRO A 116 4.08 -28.71 -26.10
CA PRO A 116 4.10 -29.90 -26.94
C PRO A 116 2.99 -30.87 -26.56
N VAL A 117 2.25 -31.36 -27.55
CA VAL A 117 1.26 -32.42 -27.39
C VAL A 117 1.67 -33.61 -28.24
N THR A 118 1.76 -34.78 -27.63
CA THR A 118 2.08 -36.00 -28.37
C THR A 118 0.81 -36.59 -28.98
N GLN A 119 0.75 -36.60 -30.29
CA GLN A 119 -0.30 -37.26 -31.06
C GLN A 119 0.15 -38.66 -31.52
N GLY A 120 -0.55 -39.67 -31.08
CA GLY A 120 -0.24 -41.07 -31.44
C GLY A 120 1.13 -41.51 -30.89
N LYS A 121 1.77 -42.46 -31.60
CA LYS A 121 2.97 -43.13 -31.07
C LYS A 121 4.27 -42.37 -31.15
N LYS A 122 4.38 -41.22 -31.90
CA LYS A 122 5.69 -40.51 -32.10
C LYS A 122 5.62 -39.07 -32.64
N LYS A 123 4.45 -38.49 -32.85
CA LYS A 123 4.40 -37.11 -33.44
C LYS A 123 4.15 -36.08 -32.34
N THR A 124 5.13 -35.21 -32.06
CA THR A 124 4.95 -34.02 -31.24
C THR A 124 4.41 -32.88 -32.11
N VAL A 125 3.32 -32.29 -31.68
CA VAL A 125 2.72 -31.09 -32.27
C VAL A 125 2.72 -30.01 -31.21
N TRP A 126 3.14 -28.81 -31.59
CA TRP A 126 3.08 -27.65 -30.70
C TRP A 126 1.71 -27.00 -30.83
N ILE A 127 1.08 -26.76 -29.69
CA ILE A 127 -0.19 -26.05 -29.59
C ILE A 127 0.07 -24.73 -28.90
N SER A 128 -0.43 -23.64 -29.49
CA SER A 128 -0.42 -22.32 -28.88
C SER A 128 -1.76 -22.03 -28.23
N LYS A 129 -1.73 -21.43 -27.04
CA LYS A 129 -2.88 -20.81 -26.40
C LYS A 129 -2.56 -19.35 -26.12
N THR A 130 -3.35 -18.47 -26.71
CA THR A 130 -3.22 -17.02 -26.56
C THR A 130 -4.11 -16.54 -25.41
N TYR A 131 -3.54 -15.72 -24.55
CA TYR A 131 -4.24 -15.02 -23.48
C TYR A 131 -4.15 -13.53 -23.73
N PRO A 132 -5.26 -12.83 -23.98
CA PRO A 132 -5.28 -11.38 -24.02
C PRO A 132 -4.98 -10.82 -22.62
N TRP A 133 -4.53 -9.59 -22.57
CA TRP A 133 -4.28 -8.91 -21.29
C TRP A 133 -5.52 -8.95 -20.38
N ALA A 134 -5.30 -9.14 -19.09
CA ALA A 134 -6.32 -9.33 -18.05
C ALA A 134 -7.13 -10.64 -18.12
N ASP A 135 -6.84 -11.52 -19.07
CA ASP A 135 -7.41 -12.87 -19.13
C ASP A 135 -6.32 -13.90 -18.78
N GLY A 136 -6.12 -14.10 -17.49
CA GLY A 136 -5.17 -15.07 -16.94
C GLY A 136 -3.74 -14.56 -16.74
N TRP A 137 -3.43 -13.31 -17.14
CA TRP A 137 -2.15 -12.66 -16.85
C TRP A 137 -2.30 -11.15 -16.72
N PHE A 138 -1.32 -10.53 -16.05
CA PHE A 138 -1.22 -9.09 -15.86
C PHE A 138 0.23 -8.65 -16.02
N ALA A 139 0.46 -7.55 -16.75
CA ALA A 139 1.78 -6.93 -16.81
C ALA A 139 2.12 -6.29 -15.46
N GLY A 140 3.33 -6.53 -14.96
CA GLY A 140 3.86 -5.85 -13.78
C GLY A 140 4.25 -4.41 -14.10
N GLY A 141 4.25 -3.54 -13.07
CA GLY A 141 4.61 -2.12 -13.23
C GLY A 141 6.05 -1.85 -13.68
N MET A 142 6.88 -2.88 -13.77
CA MET A 142 8.27 -2.81 -14.28
C MET A 142 8.41 -3.46 -15.66
N THR A 143 7.31 -3.80 -16.31
CA THR A 143 7.31 -4.35 -17.66
C THR A 143 7.65 -3.24 -18.66
N SER A 144 8.58 -3.49 -19.55
CA SER A 144 8.89 -2.59 -20.68
C SER A 144 8.13 -3.00 -21.95
N ASP A 145 8.12 -2.11 -22.92
CA ASP A 145 7.65 -2.41 -24.26
C ASP A 145 8.52 -3.48 -24.91
N GLY A 146 7.93 -4.32 -25.73
CA GLY A 146 8.65 -5.29 -26.54
C GLY A 146 7.91 -6.61 -26.70
N GLU A 147 8.56 -7.50 -27.40
CA GLU A 147 8.15 -8.87 -27.61
C GLU A 147 9.30 -9.81 -27.25
N VAL A 148 9.00 -10.87 -26.54
CA VAL A 148 9.97 -11.92 -26.24
C VAL A 148 9.32 -13.29 -26.45
N THR A 149 10.00 -14.15 -27.20
CA THR A 149 9.66 -15.56 -27.33
C THR A 149 10.85 -16.40 -26.87
N ALA A 150 10.68 -17.17 -25.82
CA ALA A 150 11.74 -17.99 -25.25
C ALA A 150 11.15 -19.17 -24.45
N ASP A 151 12.00 -20.15 -24.17
CA ASP A 151 11.64 -21.24 -23.25
C ASP A 151 11.37 -20.71 -21.86
N VAL A 152 10.44 -21.35 -21.15
CA VAL A 152 10.13 -21.03 -19.75
C VAL A 152 10.85 -21.99 -18.83
N VAL A 153 11.56 -21.47 -17.84
CA VAL A 153 12.26 -22.24 -16.80
C VAL A 153 11.74 -21.85 -15.42
N TYR A 154 11.33 -22.84 -14.64
CA TYR A 154 10.94 -22.61 -13.25
C TYR A 154 12.17 -22.48 -12.35
N ALA A 155 12.27 -21.38 -11.62
CA ALA A 155 13.37 -21.06 -10.71
C ALA A 155 12.88 -20.81 -9.28
N GLY A 156 12.08 -21.72 -8.74
CA GLY A 156 11.64 -21.66 -7.36
C GLY A 156 11.06 -20.30 -6.96
N PHE A 157 11.69 -19.65 -5.99
CA PHE A 157 11.30 -18.32 -5.53
C PHE A 157 12.06 -17.17 -6.24
N GLY A 158 12.99 -17.48 -7.14
CA GLY A 158 13.83 -16.50 -7.83
C GLY A 158 14.78 -15.74 -6.90
N VAL A 159 15.27 -16.40 -5.89
CA VAL A 159 16.12 -15.82 -4.85
C VAL A 159 17.57 -16.27 -5.01
N THR A 160 18.49 -15.29 -5.01
CA THR A 160 19.92 -15.46 -4.78
C THR A 160 20.28 -14.74 -3.50
N ALA A 161 20.61 -15.49 -2.44
CA ALA A 161 20.90 -15.01 -1.09
C ALA A 161 22.13 -15.72 -0.53
N PRO A 162 23.35 -15.35 -0.96
CA PRO A 162 24.59 -16.00 -0.53
C PRO A 162 24.78 -16.00 0.99
N GLU A 163 24.33 -14.96 1.68
CA GLU A 163 24.37 -14.83 3.14
C GLU A 163 23.49 -15.85 3.87
N LEU A 164 22.52 -16.45 3.16
CA LEU A 164 21.65 -17.51 3.66
C LEU A 164 22.02 -18.88 3.08
N ALA A 165 23.12 -18.97 2.34
CA ALA A 165 23.54 -20.15 1.58
C ALA A 165 22.42 -20.68 0.66
N TYR A 166 21.63 -19.76 0.08
CA TYR A 166 20.48 -20.07 -0.75
C TYR A 166 20.59 -19.44 -2.13
N ASP A 167 20.36 -20.26 -3.17
CA ASP A 167 20.37 -19.79 -4.57
C ASP A 167 19.51 -20.72 -5.45
N ASP A 168 18.37 -20.17 -5.90
CA ASP A 168 17.47 -20.86 -6.82
C ASP A 168 18.03 -21.04 -8.23
N TYR A 169 19.05 -20.24 -8.58
CA TYR A 169 19.65 -20.26 -9.94
C TYR A 169 20.87 -21.16 -10.06
N LYS A 170 21.36 -21.72 -8.95
CA LYS A 170 22.65 -22.42 -8.87
C LYS A 170 22.86 -23.51 -9.92
N ASP A 171 21.83 -24.32 -10.18
CA ASP A 171 21.96 -25.50 -11.05
C ASP A 171 21.07 -25.44 -12.29
N ILE A 172 20.60 -24.22 -12.64
CA ILE A 172 19.74 -24.00 -13.81
C ILE A 172 20.31 -22.96 -14.76
N ASP A 173 20.23 -23.21 -16.06
CA ASP A 173 20.53 -22.23 -17.09
C ASP A 173 19.28 -21.45 -17.46
N VAL A 174 19.27 -20.16 -17.17
CA VAL A 174 18.16 -19.23 -17.47
C VAL A 174 18.54 -18.18 -18.50
N LYS A 175 19.76 -18.23 -19.03
CA LYS A 175 20.25 -17.23 -20.00
C LYS A 175 19.38 -17.22 -21.26
N GLY A 176 18.81 -16.05 -21.58
CA GLY A 176 17.93 -15.85 -22.73
C GLY A 176 16.57 -16.53 -22.61
N LYS A 177 16.21 -17.07 -21.42
CA LYS A 177 14.93 -17.73 -21.16
C LYS A 177 14.00 -16.84 -20.32
N ILE A 178 12.73 -17.18 -20.28
CA ILE A 178 11.75 -16.57 -19.38
C ILE A 178 11.75 -17.38 -18.08
N VAL A 179 11.97 -16.71 -16.97
CA VAL A 179 11.98 -17.34 -15.64
C VAL A 179 10.60 -17.26 -15.01
N LEU A 180 10.07 -18.39 -14.56
CA LEU A 180 8.84 -18.47 -13.78
C LEU A 180 9.19 -18.68 -12.31
N VAL A 181 8.68 -17.80 -11.42
CA VAL A 181 8.96 -17.86 -9.97
C VAL A 181 7.69 -17.76 -9.13
N GLU A 182 7.79 -18.24 -7.90
CA GLU A 182 6.78 -18.00 -6.86
C GLU A 182 6.89 -16.56 -6.31
N GLY A 183 5.78 -15.97 -5.91
CA GLY A 183 5.75 -14.61 -5.36
C GLY A 183 6.45 -14.44 -4.00
N GLU A 184 6.50 -15.51 -3.21
CA GLU A 184 7.00 -15.53 -1.84
C GLU A 184 8.50 -15.84 -1.75
N THR A 185 8.97 -16.20 -0.56
CA THR A 185 10.31 -16.74 -0.28
C THR A 185 10.21 -18.13 0.32
N PRO A 186 11.29 -18.94 0.31
CA PRO A 186 11.26 -20.33 0.79
C PRO A 186 10.93 -20.45 2.28
N ASN A 187 11.19 -19.42 3.06
CA ASN A 187 10.90 -19.43 4.49
C ASN A 187 9.58 -18.69 4.79
N ILE A 188 8.50 -19.47 4.87
CA ILE A 188 7.18 -19.02 5.28
C ILE A 188 6.97 -19.09 6.80
N SER A 189 8.05 -19.25 7.58
CA SER A 189 7.98 -19.21 9.03
C SER A 189 7.38 -17.88 9.48
N ARG A 190 6.38 -17.96 10.36
CA ARG A 190 5.76 -16.77 10.97
C ARG A 190 6.62 -16.13 12.07
N ASN A 191 7.84 -16.64 12.29
CA ASN A 191 8.79 -16.06 13.21
C ASN A 191 9.23 -14.68 12.69
N PRO A 192 9.04 -13.57 13.44
CA PRO A 192 9.39 -12.22 13.01
C PRO A 192 10.86 -12.07 12.60
N ASP A 193 11.79 -12.72 13.29
CA ASP A 193 13.21 -12.65 12.97
C ASP A 193 13.52 -13.29 11.62
N SER A 194 12.88 -14.41 11.33
CA SER A 194 12.99 -15.09 10.04
C SER A 194 12.40 -14.27 8.91
N LEU A 195 11.22 -13.65 9.14
CA LEU A 195 10.61 -12.75 8.16
C LEU A 195 11.50 -11.54 7.87
N ALA A 196 12.11 -10.95 8.89
CA ALA A 196 13.02 -9.80 8.72
C ALA A 196 14.22 -10.14 7.83
N ILE A 197 14.84 -11.32 8.02
CA ILE A 197 15.98 -11.79 7.23
C ILE A 197 15.60 -11.99 5.77
N TRP A 198 14.43 -12.58 5.49
CA TRP A 198 13.98 -12.87 4.13
C TRP A 198 13.29 -11.68 3.44
N TYR A 199 12.90 -10.63 4.17
CA TYR A 199 12.07 -9.54 3.65
C TYR A 199 12.63 -8.92 2.36
N LYS A 200 13.94 -8.61 2.31
CA LYS A 200 14.57 -8.01 1.11
C LYS A 200 14.46 -8.89 -0.13
N HIS A 201 14.34 -10.22 0.05
CA HIS A 201 14.24 -11.19 -1.02
C HIS A 201 12.80 -11.40 -1.51
N THR A 202 11.79 -10.89 -0.78
CA THR A 202 10.39 -10.88 -1.24
C THR A 202 10.12 -9.77 -2.25
N LEU A 203 10.98 -8.74 -2.29
CA LEU A 203 10.77 -7.55 -3.10
C LEU A 203 10.86 -7.88 -4.60
N HIS A 204 9.90 -7.39 -5.36
CA HIS A 204 9.85 -7.53 -6.81
C HIS A 204 11.15 -7.12 -7.48
N GLN A 205 11.69 -5.95 -7.11
CA GLN A 205 12.93 -5.43 -7.67
C GLN A 205 14.11 -6.38 -7.44
N THR A 206 14.19 -6.99 -6.25
CA THR A 206 15.26 -7.95 -5.95
C THR A 206 15.19 -9.18 -6.85
N LYS A 207 14.00 -9.78 -7.02
CA LYS A 207 13.81 -10.94 -7.88
C LYS A 207 14.06 -10.60 -9.36
N LEU A 208 13.61 -9.43 -9.81
CA LEU A 208 13.88 -8.95 -11.16
C LEU A 208 15.38 -8.77 -11.40
N ASN A 209 16.09 -8.16 -10.46
CA ASN A 209 17.54 -7.98 -10.52
C ASN A 209 18.29 -9.33 -10.54
N ASN A 210 17.85 -10.31 -9.74
CA ASN A 210 18.42 -11.65 -9.75
C ASN A 210 18.25 -12.31 -11.13
N ALA A 211 17.03 -12.33 -11.69
CA ALA A 211 16.77 -12.89 -13.00
C ALA A 211 17.63 -12.21 -14.08
N ALA A 212 17.71 -10.89 -14.08
CA ALA A 212 18.52 -10.10 -15.00
C ALA A 212 20.03 -10.40 -14.85
N ALA A 213 20.54 -10.52 -13.62
CA ALA A 213 21.94 -10.86 -13.36
C ALA A 213 22.32 -12.25 -13.90
N HIS A 214 21.38 -13.20 -13.92
CA HIS A 214 21.53 -14.50 -14.53
C HIS A 214 21.24 -14.53 -16.04
N GLY A 215 20.93 -13.36 -16.66
CA GLY A 215 20.74 -13.21 -18.09
C GLY A 215 19.38 -13.68 -18.60
N ALA A 216 18.36 -13.76 -17.77
CA ALA A 216 16.99 -14.06 -18.18
C ALA A 216 16.45 -13.02 -19.15
N ALA A 217 15.63 -13.44 -20.12
CA ALA A 217 14.96 -12.56 -21.07
C ALA A 217 13.66 -11.98 -20.54
N GLY A 218 13.08 -12.59 -19.50
CA GLY A 218 11.86 -12.14 -18.87
C GLY A 218 11.60 -12.85 -17.54
N LEU A 219 10.71 -12.28 -16.73
CA LEU A 219 10.29 -12.81 -15.43
C LEU A 219 8.78 -12.91 -15.35
N LEU A 220 8.28 -14.07 -15.01
CA LEU A 220 6.87 -14.34 -14.73
C LEU A 220 6.72 -14.75 -13.27
N TYR A 221 5.69 -14.24 -12.65
CA TYR A 221 5.26 -14.67 -11.32
C TYR A 221 4.09 -15.63 -11.42
N LYS A 222 4.20 -16.74 -10.73
CA LYS A 222 3.02 -17.55 -10.44
C LYS A 222 2.22 -16.83 -9.34
N TRP A 223 1.12 -16.24 -9.76
CA TRP A 223 0.20 -15.59 -8.83
C TRP A 223 -0.91 -16.56 -8.44
N VAL A 224 -1.05 -16.80 -7.14
CA VAL A 224 -2.18 -17.52 -6.59
C VAL A 224 -3.08 -16.45 -5.94
N PRO A 225 -4.33 -16.27 -6.43
CA PRO A 225 -5.26 -15.40 -5.74
C PRO A 225 -5.36 -15.83 -4.28
N GLY A 226 -5.18 -14.90 -3.36
CA GLY A 226 -5.45 -15.16 -1.95
C GLY A 226 -6.89 -15.61 -1.73
N PRO A 227 -7.18 -16.30 -0.63
CA PRO A 227 -8.52 -16.70 -0.26
C PRO A 227 -9.46 -15.52 -0.02
#